data_74af57a66f1d2b45d55e07100bac6f47
#
_entry.id   74af57a66f1d2b45d55e07100bac6f47
#
_cell.length_a   1.000
_cell.length_b   1.000
_cell.length_c   1.000
_cell.angle_alpha   90.00
_cell.angle_beta   90.00
_cell.angle_gamma   90.00
#
_symmetry.space_group_name_H-M   'P 1'
#
loop_
_entity.id
_entity.type
_entity.pdbx_description
1 polymer ?
#
loop_
_entity_poly.entity_id
_entity_poly.type
_entity_poly.pdbx_seq_one_letter_code
_entity_poly.pdbx_strand_id
1 'polypeptide(L)'
;MTLLNELRYTDPKGVVWIAPAGSKVDGASIPRALWSIFGGPFEGKYRNASVLHDVAYDEKTRPWQQVDRMFYDAMRCSGVGAIEAKTFYYALYRHGRHWKFKKKPEETRTTAVNPAEVNAIEQWIRQNDPSLEQIESKAETQSTGTNTEH
;
A
#
# COMPACT_ATOMS: atom_id res chain seq x y z
N MET A 1 5.96 6.29 15.97
CA MET A 1 4.75 6.99 16.47
C MET A 1 3.86 6.02 17.23
N THR A 2 3.26 6.45 18.30
CA THR A 2 2.33 5.63 19.08
C THR A 2 0.96 6.28 19.07
N LEU A 3 -0.08 5.50 18.76
CA LEU A 3 -1.46 6.01 18.72
C LEU A 3 -1.97 6.28 20.14
N LEU A 4 -2.51 7.47 20.35
CA LEU A 4 -3.14 7.82 21.62
C LEU A 4 -4.58 7.30 21.67
N ASN A 5 -5.26 7.31 20.54
CA ASN A 5 -6.65 6.87 20.44
C ASN A 5 -6.81 5.85 19.34
N GLU A 6 -7.86 5.02 19.45
CA GLU A 6 -8.20 4.07 18.40
C GLU A 6 -8.51 4.82 17.09
N LEU A 7 -8.03 4.29 15.97
CA LEU A 7 -8.41 4.76 14.63
C LEU A 7 -9.26 3.69 13.98
N ARG A 8 -10.44 4.06 13.50
CA ARG A 8 -11.40 3.14 12.88
C ARG A 8 -11.80 3.67 11.51
N TYR A 9 -11.82 2.76 10.54
CA TYR A 9 -12.20 3.09 9.17
C TYR A 9 -13.10 1.99 8.60
N THR A 10 -14.22 2.38 8.01
CA THR A 10 -15.11 1.45 7.30
C THR A 10 -14.92 1.66 5.80
N ASP A 11 -14.50 0.62 5.09
CA ASP A 11 -14.23 0.72 3.67
C ASP A 11 -15.52 0.67 2.83
N PRO A 12 -15.43 0.90 1.50
CA PRO A 12 -16.63 0.89 0.65
C PRO A 12 -17.41 -0.43 0.63
N LYS A 13 -16.77 -1.54 1.03
CA LYS A 13 -17.42 -2.85 1.10
C LYS A 13 -18.02 -3.13 2.46
N GLY A 14 -17.95 -2.18 3.39
CA GLY A 14 -18.48 -2.32 4.73
C GLY A 14 -17.56 -3.02 5.72
N VAL A 15 -16.31 -3.31 5.34
CA VAL A 15 -15.35 -3.93 6.24
C VAL A 15 -14.76 -2.87 7.17
N VAL A 16 -14.74 -3.16 8.47
CA VAL A 16 -14.19 -2.25 9.47
C VAL A 16 -12.72 -2.59 9.74
N TRP A 17 -11.89 -1.57 9.64
CA TRP A 17 -10.45 -1.67 9.92
C TRP A 17 -10.14 -0.86 11.16
N ILE A 18 -9.38 -1.44 12.09
CA ILE A 18 -9.13 -0.83 13.38
C ILE A 18 -7.63 -0.83 13.68
N ALA A 19 -7.12 0.34 14.03
CA ALA A 19 -5.79 0.47 14.64
C ALA A 19 -6.03 0.80 16.11
N PRO A 20 -5.73 -0.13 17.03
CA PRO A 20 -5.99 0.10 18.46
C PRO A 20 -5.16 1.23 19.06
N ALA A 21 -5.69 1.85 20.10
CA ALA A 21 -4.89 2.78 20.90
C ALA A 21 -3.65 2.04 21.41
N GLY A 22 -2.52 2.74 21.45
CA GLY A 22 -1.25 2.13 21.84
C GLY A 22 -0.49 1.45 20.71
N SER A 23 -1.07 1.34 19.51
CA SER A 23 -0.36 0.78 18.36
C SER A 23 0.88 1.59 18.04
N LYS A 24 2.00 0.90 17.79
CA LYS A 24 3.25 1.54 17.38
C LYS A 24 3.39 1.39 15.88
N VAL A 25 3.54 2.51 15.18
CA VAL A 25 3.61 2.56 13.73
C VAL A 25 4.81 3.39 13.30
N ASP A 26 5.50 2.97 12.27
CA ASP A 26 6.71 3.61 11.78
C ASP A 26 6.72 3.89 10.28
N GLY A 27 5.68 3.48 9.55
CA GLY A 27 5.60 3.66 8.11
C GLY A 27 6.41 2.63 7.32
N ALA A 28 7.03 1.66 7.99
CA ALA A 28 7.93 0.72 7.32
C ALA A 28 7.21 -0.27 6.39
N SER A 29 5.89 -0.39 6.50
CA SER A 29 5.10 -1.22 5.59
C SER A 29 5.00 -0.63 4.18
N ILE A 30 5.42 0.62 4.00
CA ILE A 30 5.33 1.33 2.72
C ILE A 30 6.75 1.65 2.26
N PRO A 31 7.09 1.36 1.00
CA PRO A 31 8.44 1.63 0.48
C PRO A 31 8.85 3.08 0.66
N ARG A 32 10.05 3.28 1.20
CA ARG A 32 10.56 4.61 1.53
C ARG A 32 10.64 5.55 0.33
N ALA A 33 10.93 5.02 -0.85
CA ALA A 33 11.05 5.83 -2.06
C ALA A 33 9.76 6.59 -2.37
N LEU A 34 8.60 6.03 -2.01
CA LEU A 34 7.32 6.72 -2.21
C LEU A 34 7.24 7.98 -1.35
N TRP A 35 7.69 7.88 -0.10
CA TRP A 35 7.67 9.03 0.80
C TRP A 35 8.64 10.13 0.39
N SER A 36 9.75 9.77 -0.24
CA SER A 36 10.70 10.74 -0.77
C SER A 36 10.07 11.62 -1.87
N ILE A 37 9.12 11.05 -2.60
CA ILE A 37 8.45 11.74 -3.71
C ILE A 37 7.20 12.49 -3.23
N PHE A 38 6.40 11.87 -2.36
CA PHE A 38 5.07 12.36 -2.00
C PHE A 38 4.98 12.96 -0.59
N GLY A 39 6.03 12.92 0.21
CA GLY A 39 6.04 13.40 1.59
C GLY A 39 6.03 12.28 2.61
N GLY A 40 5.99 12.59 3.88
CA GLY A 40 6.09 11.62 4.96
C GLY A 40 4.84 10.79 5.17
N PRO A 41 4.97 9.58 5.78
CA PRO A 41 3.84 8.66 5.94
C PRO A 41 2.78 9.14 6.92
N PHE A 42 3.14 9.99 7.87
CA PHE A 42 2.21 10.39 8.92
C PHE A 42 1.82 11.86 8.84
N GLU A 43 1.89 12.42 7.65
CA GLU A 43 1.53 13.82 7.43
C GLU A 43 0.29 13.93 6.55
N GLY A 44 -0.56 14.91 6.88
CA GLY A 44 -1.69 15.31 6.07
C GLY A 44 -2.62 14.16 5.70
N LYS A 45 -2.87 14.06 4.41
CA LYS A 45 -3.86 13.14 3.84
C LYS A 45 -3.46 11.67 3.94
N TYR A 46 -2.19 11.37 4.14
CA TYR A 46 -1.69 9.99 4.17
C TYR A 46 -1.75 9.35 5.55
N ARG A 47 -1.85 10.15 6.59
CA ARG A 47 -1.68 9.69 7.96
C ARG A 47 -2.57 8.50 8.33
N ASN A 48 -3.87 8.66 8.18
CA ASN A 48 -4.81 7.63 8.61
C ASN A 48 -4.64 6.34 7.83
N ALA A 49 -4.49 6.44 6.51
CA ALA A 49 -4.27 5.28 5.66
C ALA A 49 -2.97 4.55 6.02
N SER A 50 -1.89 5.31 6.28
CA SER A 50 -0.59 4.73 6.63
C SER A 50 -0.63 4.01 7.97
N VAL A 51 -1.32 4.58 8.96
CA VAL A 51 -1.48 3.96 10.27
C VAL A 51 -2.21 2.63 10.14
N LEU A 52 -3.34 2.62 9.44
CA LEU A 52 -4.12 1.40 9.25
C LEU A 52 -3.34 0.33 8.49
N HIS A 53 -2.59 0.73 7.47
CA HIS A 53 -1.78 -0.18 6.68
C HIS A 53 -0.66 -0.82 7.52
N ASP A 54 0.04 -0.01 8.31
CA ASP A 54 1.10 -0.49 9.20
C ASP A 54 0.59 -1.52 10.20
N VAL A 55 -0.54 -1.22 10.84
CA VAL A 55 -1.14 -2.13 11.83
C VAL A 55 -1.57 -3.43 11.16
N ALA A 56 -2.23 -3.34 10.00
CA ALA A 56 -2.71 -4.54 9.29
C ALA A 56 -1.55 -5.39 8.78
N TYR A 57 -0.46 -4.78 8.34
CA TYR A 57 0.74 -5.52 7.92
C TYR A 57 1.42 -6.21 9.09
N ASP A 58 1.38 -5.60 10.27
CA ASP A 58 1.94 -6.19 11.48
C ASP A 58 1.07 -7.37 11.98
N GLU A 59 -0.24 -7.19 11.98
CA GLU A 59 -1.17 -8.21 12.45
C GLU A 59 -1.28 -9.43 11.51
N LYS A 60 -1.24 -9.20 10.21
CA LYS A 60 -1.35 -10.22 9.19
C LYS A 60 -2.60 -11.11 9.33
N THR A 61 -3.70 -10.50 9.76
CA THR A 61 -4.97 -11.22 9.96
C THR A 61 -5.84 -11.25 8.70
N ARG A 62 -5.45 -10.55 7.65
CA ARG A 62 -6.15 -10.50 6.38
C ARG A 62 -5.17 -10.69 5.22
N PRO A 63 -5.62 -11.14 4.04
CA PRO A 63 -4.74 -11.23 2.87
C PRO A 63 -4.12 -9.87 2.55
N TRP A 64 -2.84 -9.87 2.16
CA TRP A 64 -2.14 -8.63 1.87
C TRP A 64 -2.82 -7.84 0.74
N GLN A 65 -3.48 -8.53 -0.20
CA GLN A 65 -4.20 -7.86 -1.29
C GLN A 65 -5.33 -6.98 -0.73
N GLN A 66 -6.04 -7.50 0.27
CA GLN A 66 -7.10 -6.72 0.92
C GLN A 66 -6.53 -5.52 1.68
N VAL A 67 -5.40 -5.72 2.33
CA VAL A 67 -4.76 -4.64 3.09
C VAL A 67 -4.31 -3.52 2.16
N ASP A 68 -3.68 -3.87 1.04
CA ASP A 68 -3.25 -2.87 0.07
C ASP A 68 -4.44 -2.15 -0.57
N ARG A 69 -5.52 -2.88 -0.85
CA ARG A 69 -6.75 -2.27 -1.37
C ARG A 69 -7.38 -1.31 -0.35
N MET A 70 -7.39 -1.70 0.91
CA MET A 70 -7.86 -0.81 1.99
C MET A 70 -7.03 0.46 2.03
N PHE A 71 -5.72 0.36 1.88
CA PHE A 71 -4.84 1.54 1.86
C PHE A 71 -5.24 2.51 0.75
N TYR A 72 -5.49 1.99 -0.45
CA TYR A 72 -5.96 2.81 -1.56
C TYR A 72 -7.29 3.51 -1.20
N ASP A 73 -8.26 2.74 -0.71
CA ASP A 73 -9.58 3.27 -0.37
C ASP A 73 -9.49 4.33 0.73
N ALA A 74 -8.68 4.09 1.75
CA ALA A 74 -8.50 5.02 2.86
C ALA A 74 -7.82 6.32 2.40
N MET A 75 -6.83 6.22 1.51
CA MET A 75 -6.20 7.41 0.93
C MET A 75 -7.21 8.23 0.16
N ARG A 76 -8.03 7.59 -0.67
CA ARG A 76 -9.06 8.30 -1.44
C ARG A 76 -10.08 8.97 -0.49
N CYS A 77 -10.45 8.27 0.57
CA CYS A 77 -11.35 8.82 1.58
C CYS A 77 -10.75 10.07 2.25
N SER A 78 -9.45 10.08 2.46
CA SER A 78 -8.75 11.21 3.08
C SER A 78 -8.42 12.35 2.10
N GLY A 79 -8.80 12.21 0.84
CA GLY A 79 -8.62 13.27 -0.16
C GLY A 79 -7.36 13.17 -1.00
N VAL A 80 -6.64 12.04 -0.96
CA VAL A 80 -5.51 11.81 -1.85
C VAL A 80 -6.02 11.64 -3.27
N GLY A 81 -5.41 12.32 -4.23
CA GLY A 81 -5.81 12.24 -5.64
C GLY A 81 -5.68 10.84 -6.21
N ALA A 82 -6.49 10.54 -7.22
CA ALA A 82 -6.53 9.20 -7.80
C ALA A 82 -5.17 8.77 -8.36
N ILE A 83 -4.45 9.66 -9.01
CA ILE A 83 -3.16 9.34 -9.61
C ILE A 83 -2.14 8.95 -8.54
N GLU A 84 -2.04 9.72 -7.47
CA GLU A 84 -1.14 9.41 -6.37
C GLU A 84 -1.53 8.11 -5.70
N ALA A 85 -2.81 7.93 -5.36
CA ALA A 85 -3.29 6.73 -4.69
C ALA A 85 -3.04 5.48 -5.54
N LYS A 86 -3.26 5.56 -6.86
CA LYS A 86 -2.99 4.45 -7.78
C LYS A 86 -1.50 4.15 -7.89
N THR A 87 -0.65 5.17 -7.85
CA THR A 87 0.80 5.00 -7.87
C THR A 87 1.28 4.25 -6.62
N PHE A 88 0.79 4.64 -5.44
CA PHE A 88 1.06 3.91 -4.20
C PHE A 88 0.57 2.47 -4.28
N TYR A 89 -0.64 2.28 -4.80
CA TYR A 89 -1.23 0.94 -4.89
C TYR A 89 -0.37 0.01 -5.76
N TYR A 90 0.07 0.50 -6.92
CA TYR A 90 0.96 -0.27 -7.79
C TYR A 90 2.24 -0.68 -7.05
N ALA A 91 2.89 0.28 -6.40
CA ALA A 91 4.16 0.02 -5.73
C ALA A 91 4.02 -0.99 -4.58
N LEU A 92 2.95 -0.88 -3.80
CA LEU A 92 2.69 -1.82 -2.72
C LEU A 92 2.37 -3.21 -3.26
N TYR A 93 1.55 -3.27 -4.30
CA TYR A 93 1.14 -4.55 -4.88
C TYR A 93 2.33 -5.30 -5.46
N ARG A 94 3.26 -4.58 -6.09
CA ARG A 94 4.43 -5.18 -6.70
C ARG A 94 5.57 -5.46 -5.71
N HIS A 95 5.85 -4.53 -4.82
CA HIS A 95 7.06 -4.53 -4.01
C HIS A 95 6.83 -4.73 -2.51
N GLY A 96 5.58 -4.79 -2.06
CA GLY A 96 5.28 -4.92 -0.65
C GLY A 96 5.73 -6.25 -0.07
N ARG A 97 5.85 -6.29 1.25
CA ARG A 97 6.18 -7.51 1.99
C ARG A 97 4.92 -8.36 2.11
N HIS A 98 4.71 -9.26 1.15
CA HIS A 98 3.52 -10.09 1.12
C HIS A 98 3.68 -11.29 2.05
N TRP A 99 2.56 -11.87 2.46
CA TRP A 99 2.55 -13.07 3.30
C TRP A 99 1.50 -14.05 2.80
N LYS A 100 1.65 -15.33 3.21
CA LYS A 100 0.69 -16.37 2.88
C LYS A 100 -0.16 -16.69 4.10
N PHE A 101 -1.46 -16.78 3.89
CA PHE A 101 -2.44 -16.90 4.96
C PHE A 101 -2.48 -18.26 5.64
N LYS A 102 -2.26 -19.34 4.88
CA LYS A 102 -2.52 -20.72 5.36
C LYS A 102 -1.37 -21.37 6.09
N LYS A 103 -0.22 -20.72 6.21
CA LYS A 103 0.95 -21.25 6.88
C LYS A 103 1.45 -20.21 7.86
N LYS A 104 2.44 -20.59 8.65
CA LYS A 104 3.16 -19.61 9.44
C LYS A 104 3.51 -18.44 8.53
N PRO A 105 3.10 -17.22 8.90
CA PRO A 105 3.33 -16.08 8.00
C PRO A 105 4.82 -15.89 7.73
N GLU A 106 5.18 -15.98 6.47
CA GLU A 106 6.52 -15.66 6.02
C GLU A 106 6.40 -14.44 5.13
N GLU A 107 7.04 -13.37 5.52
CA GLU A 107 7.07 -12.17 4.70
C GLU A 107 8.05 -12.34 3.57
N THR A 108 7.60 -12.07 2.34
CA THR A 108 8.53 -11.97 1.24
C THR A 108 9.36 -10.71 1.42
N ARG A 109 10.61 -10.79 1.00
CA ARG A 109 11.51 -9.66 1.16
C ARG A 109 11.05 -8.49 0.28
N THR A 110 10.96 -7.31 0.88
CA THR A 110 10.61 -6.10 0.14
C THR A 110 11.72 -5.77 -0.86
N THR A 111 11.33 -5.62 -2.12
CA THR A 111 12.25 -5.18 -3.16
C THR A 111 12.43 -3.68 -3.06
N ALA A 112 13.66 -3.20 -3.23
CA ALA A 112 13.92 -1.77 -3.24
C ALA A 112 13.20 -1.13 -4.43
N VAL A 113 12.43 -0.08 -4.17
CA VAL A 113 11.70 0.64 -5.21
C VAL A 113 12.58 1.72 -5.80
N ASN A 114 12.71 1.71 -7.13
CA ASN A 114 13.49 2.70 -7.86
C ASN A 114 12.63 3.93 -8.12
N PRO A 115 13.11 5.15 -7.77
CA PRO A 115 12.36 6.37 -8.07
C PRO A 115 11.99 6.55 -9.55
N ALA A 116 12.84 6.09 -10.47
CA ALA A 116 12.54 6.14 -11.89
C ALA A 116 11.33 5.27 -12.24
N GLU A 117 11.19 4.12 -11.59
CA GLU A 117 10.02 3.26 -11.77
C GLU A 117 8.75 3.95 -11.27
N VAL A 118 8.81 4.61 -10.13
CA VAL A 118 7.66 5.34 -9.58
C VAL A 118 7.21 6.43 -10.56
N ASN A 119 8.16 7.18 -11.10
CA ASN A 119 7.84 8.23 -12.08
C ASN A 119 7.24 7.64 -13.36
N ALA A 120 7.77 6.54 -13.85
CA ALA A 120 7.25 5.88 -15.06
C ALA A 120 5.82 5.38 -14.84
N ILE A 121 5.54 4.81 -13.68
CA ILE A 121 4.21 4.32 -13.32
C ILE A 121 3.23 5.49 -13.18
N GLU A 122 3.65 6.58 -12.56
CA GLU A 122 2.80 7.76 -12.44
C GLU A 122 2.39 8.28 -13.82
N GLN A 123 3.35 8.36 -14.75
CA GLN A 123 3.07 8.80 -16.11
C GLN A 123 2.10 7.85 -16.83
N TRP A 124 2.31 6.54 -16.68
CA TRP A 124 1.42 5.55 -17.27
C TRP A 124 0.00 5.71 -16.73
N ILE A 125 -0.14 5.92 -15.43
CA ILE A 125 -1.44 6.12 -14.78
C ILE A 125 -2.11 7.39 -15.30
N ARG A 126 -1.34 8.48 -15.45
CA ARG A 126 -1.87 9.75 -16.00
C ARG A 126 -2.40 9.58 -17.41
N GLN A 127 -1.67 8.85 -18.23
CA GLN A 127 -1.99 8.70 -19.65
C GLN A 127 -3.13 7.73 -19.90
N ASN A 128 -3.30 6.72 -19.07
CA ASN A 128 -4.22 5.62 -19.33
C ASN A 128 -5.41 5.53 -18.39
N ASP A 129 -5.38 6.25 -17.27
CA ASP A 129 -6.42 6.20 -16.24
C ASP A 129 -6.87 4.76 -15.95
N PRO A 130 -5.96 3.87 -15.55
CA PRO A 130 -6.26 2.45 -15.40
C PRO A 130 -7.18 2.19 -14.21
N SER A 131 -7.95 1.09 -14.31
CA SER A 131 -8.68 0.56 -13.17
C SER A 131 -7.70 -0.09 -12.19
N LEU A 132 -8.16 -0.39 -10.97
CA LEU A 132 -7.32 -1.08 -10.00
C LEU A 132 -6.94 -2.47 -10.49
N GLU A 133 -7.85 -3.16 -11.18
CA GLU A 133 -7.59 -4.46 -11.77
C GLU A 133 -6.48 -4.40 -12.82
N GLN A 134 -6.47 -3.34 -13.62
CA GLN A 134 -5.39 -3.12 -14.61
C GLN A 134 -4.06 -2.83 -13.93
N ILE A 135 -4.08 -2.12 -12.82
CA ILE A 135 -2.87 -1.85 -12.04
C ILE A 135 -2.33 -3.15 -11.45
N GLU A 136 -3.19 -3.98 -10.89
CA GLU A 136 -2.81 -5.29 -10.35
C GLU A 136 -2.19 -6.16 -11.44
N SER A 137 -2.82 -6.23 -12.60
CA SER A 137 -2.31 -7.00 -13.74
C SER A 137 -0.94 -6.51 -14.19
N LYS A 138 -0.75 -5.19 -14.26
CA LYS A 138 0.53 -4.63 -14.64
C LYS A 138 1.61 -4.95 -13.62
N ALA A 139 1.29 -4.86 -12.34
CA ALA A 139 2.23 -5.19 -11.27
C ALA A 139 2.64 -6.66 -11.32
N GLU A 140 1.68 -7.56 -11.55
CA GLU A 140 1.94 -8.99 -11.67
C GLU A 140 2.76 -9.31 -12.92
N THR A 141 2.44 -8.71 -14.05
CA THR A 141 3.16 -8.91 -15.29
C THR A 141 4.61 -8.46 -15.17
N GLN A 142 4.86 -7.33 -14.56
CA GLN A 142 6.22 -6.83 -14.36
C GLN A 142 7.03 -7.79 -13.49
N SER A 143 6.44 -8.32 -12.42
CA SER A 143 7.10 -9.29 -11.55
C SER A 143 7.41 -10.59 -12.29
N THR A 144 6.45 -11.09 -13.09
CA THR A 144 6.62 -12.32 -13.86
C THR A 144 7.63 -12.12 -14.99
N GLY A 145 7.58 -10.97 -15.69
CA GLY A 145 8.51 -10.66 -16.76
C GLY A 145 9.96 -10.62 -16.28
N THR A 146 10.19 -10.12 -15.08
CA THR A 146 11.52 -10.10 -14.48
C THR A 146 12.05 -11.51 -14.25
N ASN A 147 11.16 -12.45 -13.94
CA ASN A 147 11.56 -13.84 -13.68
C ASN A 147 11.78 -14.66 -14.95
N THR A 148 11.22 -14.26 -16.07
CA THR A 148 11.27 -15.04 -17.31
C THR A 148 12.37 -14.60 -18.25
N GLU A 149 13.08 -13.54 -17.97
CA GLU A 149 14.16 -13.04 -18.81
C GLU A 149 15.51 -13.69 -18.55
N HIS A 150 15.52 -14.81 -17.91
CA HIS A 150 16.78 -15.51 -17.58
C HIS A 150 17.04 -16.72 -18.42
#